data_ead27e19c4e4418fdd35bc08075f2ef8
#
_entry.id   ead27e19c4e4418fdd35bc08075f2ef8
#
_cell.length_a   1.000
_cell.length_b   1.000
_cell.length_c   1.000
_cell.angle_alpha   90.00
_cell.angle_beta   90.00
_cell.angle_gamma   90.00
#
_symmetry.space_group_name_H-M   'P 1'
#
loop_
_entity.id
_entity.type
_entity.pdbx_description
1 polymer ?
#
loop_
_entity_poly.entity_id
_entity_poly.type
_entity_poly.pdbx_seq_one_letter_code
_entity_poly.pdbx_strand_id
1 'polypeptide(L)'
;MSRFCIRGGLILDGSGGPPHQADLLLDNGIIAAVGSLPPDPGCDTLDASGLCVSPGFVDIHRHGDLLALREVLGPAELPQGITTVVNGNCGMSAAPCPPESAALLHGYLRPVLGEPPPGAACTLYSDYAQRLRSIPLAVGVGGYIGCGTVRIAIKGFDTAPMTAGELERARDLVRDAMAAGAVGLSLGLMYTPERYMPRAELVALMGEAARAGGLVSAHIRGEGASLLASVREALDLAKESGAALNISHLKAAARESWGQTLRRAIDAMEDARAAGQDVTCDVYPYTAGATMLQTLLPPQYQGGGLAVLRGAQHRESLRRQLACHHDDWDNLALSLGWDAAVVTAAHADDAGCVGLSVAAIAARRGVDPVDCLCDLLLRSDGQAAMVLHSMSPDDMAMVLALPYSMVISDAIHPPAGLPHPRAYGAFPRALRLAGEGALPMEQMVRKMTAMPARRAGFADRGLLQPGLRADIVLFDGRAVGDRATYEDPAQAPSGIPWVFIGGRPAVAHGRIVNDQLGQYTERKGSTHGF
;
A
#
# COMPACT_ATOMS: atom_id res chain seq x y z
N MET A 1 -31.54 6.94 13.51
CA MET A 1 -30.09 7.16 13.41
C MET A 1 -29.81 8.55 13.95
N SER A 2 -28.71 8.77 14.67
CA SER A 2 -28.40 10.06 15.29
C SER A 2 -27.99 11.08 14.22
N ARG A 3 -28.54 12.27 14.32
CA ARG A 3 -28.05 13.45 13.59
C ARG A 3 -26.91 14.06 14.39
N PHE A 4 -25.87 14.49 13.71
CA PHE A 4 -24.67 15.02 14.35
C PHE A 4 -24.25 16.33 13.67
N CYS A 5 -24.03 17.38 14.46
CA CYS A 5 -23.61 18.68 13.97
C CYS A 5 -22.18 19.00 14.45
N ILE A 6 -21.24 19.18 13.53
CA ILE A 6 -19.85 19.60 13.79
C ILE A 6 -19.79 21.10 13.54
N ARG A 7 -19.47 21.91 14.56
CA ARG A 7 -19.58 23.36 14.51
C ARG A 7 -18.24 24.08 14.57
N GLY A 8 -18.13 25.16 13.78
CA GLY A 8 -17.02 26.11 13.87
C GLY A 8 -15.66 25.57 13.48
N GLY A 9 -15.62 24.49 12.69
CA GLY A 9 -14.37 23.90 12.24
C GLY A 9 -13.75 24.61 11.03
N LEU A 10 -12.43 24.53 10.86
CA LEU A 10 -11.74 24.96 9.64
C LEU A 10 -11.87 23.84 8.59
N ILE A 11 -12.70 24.05 7.61
CA ILE A 11 -13.01 23.06 6.56
C ILE A 11 -11.86 22.97 5.56
N LEU A 12 -11.36 21.76 5.39
CA LEU A 12 -10.46 21.30 4.33
C LEU A 12 -11.26 20.29 3.50
N ASP A 13 -12.01 20.75 2.53
CA ASP A 13 -13.07 19.97 1.86
C ASP A 13 -12.59 18.79 1.00
N GLY A 14 -11.28 18.59 0.87
CA GLY A 14 -10.66 17.55 0.05
C GLY A 14 -10.43 17.95 -1.41
N SER A 15 -10.96 19.07 -1.88
CA SER A 15 -10.76 19.55 -3.25
C SER A 15 -9.35 20.12 -3.48
N GLY A 16 -8.69 20.56 -2.40
CA GLY A 16 -7.45 21.35 -2.45
C GLY A 16 -7.71 22.85 -2.59
N GLY A 17 -8.96 23.28 -2.51
CA GLY A 17 -9.34 24.70 -2.45
C GLY A 17 -9.01 25.34 -1.10
N PRO A 18 -9.12 26.70 -1.01
CA PRO A 18 -8.79 27.44 0.21
C PRO A 18 -9.63 26.98 1.42
N PRO A 19 -9.01 26.82 2.60
CA PRO A 19 -9.74 26.51 3.83
C PRO A 19 -10.72 27.62 4.20
N HIS A 20 -11.87 27.27 4.81
CA HIS A 20 -12.87 28.22 5.29
C HIS A 20 -13.58 27.70 6.53
N GLN A 21 -14.12 28.63 7.35
CA GLN A 21 -14.91 28.26 8.54
C GLN A 21 -16.33 27.86 8.13
N ALA A 22 -16.79 26.70 8.60
CA ALA A 22 -18.16 26.27 8.42
C ALA A 22 -18.57 25.20 9.44
N ASP A 23 -19.87 24.90 9.46
CA ASP A 23 -20.48 23.78 10.18
C ASP A 23 -20.77 22.64 9.21
N LEU A 24 -20.82 21.40 9.71
CA LEU A 24 -21.31 20.23 8.98
C LEU A 24 -22.50 19.62 9.71
N LEU A 25 -23.53 19.25 8.96
CA LEU A 25 -24.63 18.40 9.44
C LEU A 25 -24.49 17.01 8.85
N LEU A 26 -24.39 16.01 9.72
CA LEU A 26 -24.38 14.59 9.37
C LEU A 26 -25.75 13.99 9.68
N ASP A 27 -26.37 13.34 8.72
CA ASP A 27 -27.67 12.72 8.88
C ASP A 27 -27.73 11.40 8.10
N ASN A 28 -28.18 10.32 8.73
CA ASN A 28 -28.34 9.00 8.10
C ASN A 28 -27.08 8.48 7.36
N GLY A 29 -25.89 8.80 7.88
CA GLY A 29 -24.61 8.32 7.34
C GLY A 29 -24.04 9.13 6.18
N ILE A 30 -24.70 10.25 5.81
CA ILE A 30 -24.25 11.16 4.77
C ILE A 30 -24.02 12.56 5.33
N ILE A 31 -23.27 13.38 4.61
CA ILE A 31 -23.17 14.82 4.83
C ILE A 31 -24.46 15.45 4.30
N ALA A 32 -25.30 15.97 5.19
CA ALA A 32 -26.58 16.57 4.81
C ALA A 32 -26.41 18.04 4.40
N ALA A 33 -25.52 18.78 5.07
CA ALA A 33 -25.25 20.18 4.76
C ALA A 33 -23.84 20.60 5.20
N VAL A 34 -23.30 21.61 4.51
CA VAL A 34 -22.04 22.31 4.84
C VAL A 34 -22.31 23.81 4.73
N GLY A 35 -21.93 24.59 5.74
CA GLY A 35 -22.10 26.04 5.75
C GLY A 35 -22.44 26.61 7.12
N SER A 36 -22.99 27.79 7.20
CA SER A 36 -23.52 28.35 8.45
C SER A 36 -24.88 27.72 8.76
N LEU A 37 -24.96 26.91 9.79
CA LEU A 37 -26.15 26.13 10.12
C LEU A 37 -26.87 26.73 11.35
N PRO A 38 -28.22 26.84 11.37
CA PRO A 38 -28.95 27.24 12.56
C PRO A 38 -28.78 26.20 13.68
N PRO A 39 -28.96 26.57 14.96
CA PRO A 39 -29.05 25.62 16.06
C PRO A 39 -30.16 24.59 15.81
N ASP A 40 -29.86 23.31 16.05
CA ASP A 40 -30.82 22.21 15.96
C ASP A 40 -30.85 21.43 17.28
N PRO A 41 -31.87 21.60 18.14
CA PRO A 41 -31.97 20.92 19.42
C PRO A 41 -32.07 19.40 19.33
N GLY A 42 -32.41 18.86 18.16
CA GLY A 42 -32.52 17.41 17.91
C GLY A 42 -31.23 16.78 17.41
N CYS A 43 -30.12 17.53 17.43
CA CYS A 43 -28.83 17.10 16.87
C CYS A 43 -27.74 17.05 17.96
N ASP A 44 -27.03 15.96 18.06
CA ASP A 44 -25.80 15.91 18.86
C ASP A 44 -24.79 16.90 18.28
N THR A 45 -24.19 17.73 19.13
CA THR A 45 -23.32 18.82 18.67
C THR A 45 -21.89 18.63 19.19
N LEU A 46 -20.91 18.76 18.28
CA LEU A 46 -19.49 18.81 18.56
C LEU A 46 -18.93 20.19 18.23
N ASP A 47 -18.32 20.85 19.21
CA ASP A 47 -17.52 22.05 18.98
C ASP A 47 -16.18 21.68 18.36
N ALA A 48 -15.96 22.09 17.10
CA ALA A 48 -14.73 21.90 16.35
C ALA A 48 -13.87 23.16 16.26
N SER A 49 -14.15 24.17 17.10
CA SER A 49 -13.39 25.42 17.12
C SER A 49 -11.90 25.14 17.35
N GLY A 50 -11.06 25.65 16.45
CA GLY A 50 -9.61 25.42 16.47
C GLY A 50 -9.14 24.11 15.83
N LEU A 51 -10.05 23.26 15.36
CA LEU A 51 -9.73 22.04 14.64
C LEU A 51 -9.92 22.20 13.13
N CYS A 52 -9.10 21.49 12.37
CA CYS A 52 -9.33 21.23 10.95
C CYS A 52 -10.36 20.10 10.83
N VAL A 53 -11.28 20.23 9.87
CA VAL A 53 -12.28 19.21 9.51
C VAL A 53 -12.07 18.82 8.07
N SER A 54 -11.78 17.54 7.83
CA SER A 54 -11.50 16.99 6.51
C SER A 54 -12.35 15.76 6.22
N PRO A 55 -12.47 15.33 4.95
CA PRO A 55 -12.96 13.97 4.65
C PRO A 55 -12.09 12.91 5.32
N GLY A 56 -12.66 11.74 5.57
CA GLY A 56 -11.90 10.57 6.00
C GLY A 56 -10.80 10.20 5.02
N PHE A 57 -9.64 9.81 5.54
CA PHE A 57 -8.49 9.49 4.70
C PHE A 57 -8.68 8.15 4.00
N VAL A 58 -8.21 8.09 2.76
CA VAL A 58 -8.25 6.90 1.88
C VAL A 58 -6.83 6.45 1.60
N ASP A 59 -6.47 5.30 2.14
CA ASP A 59 -5.18 4.65 1.91
C ASP A 59 -5.31 3.68 0.73
N ILE A 60 -4.88 4.11 -0.45
CA ILE A 60 -5.03 3.33 -1.70
C ILE A 60 -3.99 2.21 -1.85
N HIS A 61 -3.02 2.12 -0.93
CA HIS A 61 -1.95 1.13 -1.02
C HIS A 61 -1.62 0.53 0.35
N ARG A 62 -2.11 -0.71 0.58
CA ARG A 62 -1.87 -1.51 1.79
C ARG A 62 -1.84 -3.00 1.51
N HIS A 63 -1.39 -3.76 2.53
CA HIS A 63 -1.30 -5.22 2.52
C HIS A 63 -2.08 -5.84 3.70
N GLY A 64 -3.31 -5.40 3.89
CA GLY A 64 -4.18 -5.80 4.99
C GLY A 64 -5.24 -6.84 4.63
N ASP A 65 -5.09 -7.56 3.53
CA ASP A 65 -6.10 -8.48 2.99
C ASP A 65 -6.55 -9.54 3.99
N LEU A 66 -5.59 -10.26 4.58
CA LEU A 66 -5.87 -11.31 5.56
C LEU A 66 -6.20 -10.74 6.93
N LEU A 67 -5.69 -9.54 7.27
CA LEU A 67 -6.08 -8.85 8.51
C LEU A 67 -7.55 -8.45 8.49
N ALA A 68 -8.08 -8.03 7.33
CA ALA A 68 -9.50 -7.75 7.17
C ALA A 68 -10.35 -8.99 7.47
N LEU A 69 -9.94 -10.16 6.97
CA LEU A 69 -10.63 -11.44 7.24
C LEU A 69 -10.49 -11.92 8.69
N ARG A 70 -9.49 -11.43 9.43
CA ARG A 70 -9.30 -11.72 10.86
C ARG A 70 -9.99 -10.72 11.78
N GLU A 71 -10.67 -9.71 11.23
CA GLU A 71 -11.34 -8.64 11.97
C GLU A 71 -10.39 -7.86 12.90
N VAL A 72 -9.12 -7.72 12.50
CA VAL A 72 -8.08 -7.02 13.29
C VAL A 72 -7.61 -5.70 12.65
N LEU A 73 -8.28 -5.23 11.60
CA LEU A 73 -8.14 -3.84 11.14
C LEU A 73 -8.79 -2.90 12.16
N GLY A 74 -8.27 -1.69 12.24
CA GLY A 74 -8.80 -0.63 13.11
C GLY A 74 -7.76 0.01 14.01
N PRO A 75 -7.00 -0.74 14.83
CA PRO A 75 -6.02 -0.17 15.74
C PRO A 75 -4.90 0.63 15.08
N ALA A 76 -4.50 0.26 13.85
CA ALA A 76 -3.50 1.00 13.09
C ALA A 76 -4.11 2.09 12.22
N GLU A 77 -5.34 1.91 11.73
CA GLU A 77 -6.00 2.78 10.76
C GLU A 77 -6.73 3.95 11.40
N LEU A 78 -7.64 3.65 12.32
CA LEU A 78 -8.57 4.63 12.91
C LEU A 78 -7.85 5.79 13.60
N PRO A 79 -6.79 5.56 14.43
CA PRO A 79 -6.07 6.67 15.06
C PRO A 79 -5.37 7.60 14.06
N GLN A 80 -5.04 7.12 12.86
CA GLN A 80 -4.46 7.92 11.78
C GLN A 80 -5.51 8.71 10.96
N GLY A 81 -6.80 8.53 11.23
CA GLY A 81 -7.88 9.11 10.42
C GLY A 81 -8.19 8.33 9.13
N ILE A 82 -7.62 7.15 8.95
CA ILE A 82 -7.89 6.30 7.78
C ILE A 82 -9.27 5.67 7.96
N THR A 83 -10.20 6.00 7.06
CA THR A 83 -11.57 5.49 7.05
C THR A 83 -11.82 4.48 5.93
N THR A 84 -10.91 4.42 4.96
CA THR A 84 -11.00 3.49 3.83
C THR A 84 -9.59 3.04 3.43
N VAL A 85 -9.46 1.74 3.15
CA VAL A 85 -8.22 1.12 2.68
C VAL A 85 -8.45 0.35 1.39
N VAL A 86 -7.41 0.24 0.55
CA VAL A 86 -7.39 -0.61 -0.64
C VAL A 86 -6.22 -1.59 -0.52
N ASN A 87 -6.54 -2.86 -0.37
CA ASN A 87 -5.58 -3.96 -0.22
C ASN A 87 -5.26 -4.62 -1.57
N GLY A 88 -4.47 -5.69 -1.58
CA GLY A 88 -4.16 -6.46 -2.78
C GLY A 88 -3.14 -5.80 -3.70
N ASN A 89 -2.24 -4.98 -3.15
CA ASN A 89 -1.20 -4.27 -3.90
C ASN A 89 0.00 -5.15 -4.25
N CYS A 90 0.91 -4.65 -5.09
CA CYS A 90 2.19 -5.26 -5.46
C CYS A 90 2.08 -6.69 -6.01
N GLY A 91 1.01 -7.00 -6.73
CA GLY A 91 0.76 -8.33 -7.28
C GLY A 91 0.32 -9.38 -6.26
N MET A 92 0.09 -8.97 -5.00
CA MET A 92 -0.20 -9.84 -3.85
C MET A 92 -1.59 -9.57 -3.31
N SER A 93 -2.50 -10.53 -3.43
CA SER A 93 -3.87 -10.45 -2.89
C SER A 93 -4.28 -11.75 -2.20
N ALA A 94 -5.24 -11.69 -1.26
CA ALA A 94 -5.74 -12.88 -0.56
C ALA A 94 -6.53 -13.82 -1.47
N ALA A 95 -7.01 -13.37 -2.61
CA ALA A 95 -7.73 -14.12 -3.62
C ALA A 95 -7.25 -13.74 -5.03
N PRO A 96 -7.26 -14.68 -6.00
CA PRO A 96 -7.77 -16.05 -5.91
C PRO A 96 -6.86 -16.99 -5.11
N CYS A 97 -7.46 -17.89 -4.33
CA CYS A 97 -6.73 -18.89 -3.55
C CYS A 97 -7.47 -20.25 -3.64
N PRO A 98 -7.37 -20.96 -4.79
CA PRO A 98 -8.02 -22.25 -4.95
C PRO A 98 -7.35 -23.31 -4.07
N PRO A 99 -8.09 -24.33 -3.60
CA PRO A 99 -7.61 -25.32 -2.63
C PRO A 99 -6.30 -26.00 -3.01
N GLU A 100 -6.10 -26.30 -4.30
CA GLU A 100 -4.91 -26.98 -4.83
C GLU A 100 -3.63 -26.15 -4.74
N SER A 101 -3.73 -24.82 -4.73
CA SER A 101 -2.59 -23.91 -4.60
C SER A 101 -2.56 -23.14 -3.28
N ALA A 102 -3.51 -23.38 -2.38
CA ALA A 102 -3.65 -22.62 -1.13
C ALA A 102 -2.40 -22.67 -0.25
N ALA A 103 -1.79 -23.85 -0.06
CA ALA A 103 -0.57 -23.99 0.74
C ALA A 103 0.60 -23.18 0.14
N LEU A 104 0.73 -23.20 -1.18
CA LEU A 104 1.79 -22.47 -1.90
C LEU A 104 1.56 -20.94 -1.81
N LEU A 105 0.33 -20.50 -2.04
CA LEU A 105 -0.06 -19.09 -1.95
C LEU A 105 0.12 -18.56 -0.53
N HIS A 106 -0.37 -19.27 0.48
CA HIS A 106 -0.22 -18.85 1.88
C HIS A 106 1.27 -18.78 2.27
N GLY A 107 2.09 -19.74 1.87
CA GLY A 107 3.54 -19.70 2.09
C GLY A 107 4.21 -18.48 1.47
N TYR A 108 3.81 -18.14 0.24
CA TYR A 108 4.35 -16.98 -0.49
C TYR A 108 3.89 -15.64 0.10
N LEU A 109 2.61 -15.53 0.43
CA LEU A 109 1.98 -14.27 0.86
C LEU A 109 2.23 -13.95 2.35
N ARG A 110 2.53 -14.95 3.17
CA ARG A 110 2.64 -14.82 4.63
C ARG A 110 3.55 -13.69 5.12
N PRO A 111 4.75 -13.45 4.55
CA PRO A 111 5.62 -12.36 5.01
C PRO A 111 5.01 -10.97 4.85
N VAL A 112 4.06 -10.81 3.93
CA VAL A 112 3.45 -9.52 3.55
C VAL A 112 2.02 -9.42 4.06
N LEU A 113 1.18 -10.44 3.84
CA LEU A 113 -0.25 -10.41 4.20
C LEU A 113 -0.54 -11.00 5.59
N GLY A 114 0.44 -11.65 6.21
CA GLY A 114 0.29 -12.31 7.50
C GLY A 114 -0.31 -13.72 7.41
N GLU A 115 -0.68 -14.27 8.59
CA GLU A 115 -1.26 -15.61 8.69
C GLU A 115 -2.72 -15.62 8.21
N PRO A 116 -3.09 -16.57 7.34
CA PRO A 116 -4.49 -16.72 6.95
C PRO A 116 -5.31 -17.22 8.15
N PRO A 117 -6.51 -16.65 8.39
CA PRO A 117 -7.43 -17.24 9.36
C PRO A 117 -7.98 -18.58 8.85
N PRO A 118 -8.49 -19.46 9.75
CA PRO A 118 -9.14 -20.70 9.34
C PRO A 118 -10.21 -20.44 8.27
N GLY A 119 -10.18 -21.22 7.20
CA GLY A 119 -11.12 -21.07 6.09
C GLY A 119 -10.93 -19.78 5.27
N ALA A 120 -9.76 -19.16 5.29
CA ALA A 120 -9.47 -17.94 4.51
C ALA A 120 -9.37 -18.18 3.01
N ALA A 121 -9.19 -19.42 2.54
CA ALA A 121 -9.09 -19.73 1.13
C ALA A 121 -10.37 -19.31 0.40
N CYS A 122 -10.23 -18.35 -0.51
CA CYS A 122 -11.30 -17.87 -1.39
C CYS A 122 -10.89 -18.23 -2.81
N THR A 123 -11.60 -19.14 -3.44
CA THR A 123 -11.28 -19.65 -4.79
C THR A 123 -11.30 -18.51 -5.80
N LEU A 124 -12.28 -17.62 -5.69
CA LEU A 124 -12.45 -16.44 -6.53
C LEU A 124 -12.35 -15.16 -5.70
N TYR A 125 -12.10 -14.05 -6.37
CA TYR A 125 -12.15 -12.73 -5.73
C TYR A 125 -13.58 -12.39 -5.26
N SER A 126 -14.60 -12.83 -5.99
CA SER A 126 -16.01 -12.69 -5.60
C SER A 126 -16.33 -13.36 -4.25
N ASP A 127 -15.72 -14.52 -3.94
CA ASP A 127 -15.85 -15.17 -2.64
C ASP A 127 -15.26 -14.30 -1.52
N TYR A 128 -14.06 -13.73 -1.76
CA TYR A 128 -13.40 -12.80 -0.83
C TYR A 128 -14.25 -11.56 -0.58
N ALA A 129 -14.77 -10.94 -1.64
CA ALA A 129 -15.65 -9.77 -1.54
C ALA A 129 -16.95 -10.09 -0.78
N GLN A 130 -17.56 -11.26 -1.03
CA GLN A 130 -18.75 -11.71 -0.30
C GLN A 130 -18.46 -11.92 1.19
N ARG A 131 -17.30 -12.49 1.52
CA ARG A 131 -16.89 -12.67 2.91
C ARG A 131 -16.70 -11.33 3.62
N LEU A 132 -16.04 -10.35 3.00
CA LEU A 132 -15.91 -9.00 3.55
C LEU A 132 -17.25 -8.29 3.77
N ARG A 133 -18.26 -8.58 2.94
CA ARG A 133 -19.64 -8.07 3.16
C ARG A 133 -20.35 -8.70 4.34
N SER A 134 -19.93 -9.88 4.77
CA SER A 134 -20.60 -10.68 5.81
C SER A 134 -20.00 -10.53 7.21
N ILE A 135 -18.85 -9.87 7.35
CA ILE A 135 -18.16 -9.67 8.63
C ILE A 135 -18.13 -8.18 9.02
N PRO A 136 -18.04 -7.86 10.33
CA PRO A 136 -17.83 -6.48 10.76
C PRO A 136 -16.45 -6.00 10.32
N LEU A 137 -16.38 -4.77 9.81
CA LEU A 137 -15.14 -4.11 9.40
C LEU A 137 -14.96 -2.80 10.16
N ALA A 138 -13.73 -2.50 10.55
CA ALA A 138 -13.44 -1.24 11.25
C ALA A 138 -13.46 -0.04 10.30
N VAL A 139 -12.98 -0.23 9.09
CA VAL A 139 -12.88 0.79 8.04
C VAL A 139 -13.48 0.26 6.73
N GLY A 140 -13.71 1.12 5.77
CA GLY A 140 -14.04 0.71 4.41
C GLY A 140 -12.90 -0.12 3.82
N VAL A 141 -13.19 -1.27 3.19
CA VAL A 141 -12.18 -2.16 2.59
C VAL A 141 -12.50 -2.40 1.13
N GLY A 142 -11.69 -1.84 0.25
CA GLY A 142 -11.61 -2.18 -1.18
C GLY A 142 -10.36 -3.02 -1.48
N GLY A 143 -10.20 -3.46 -2.73
CA GLY A 143 -9.00 -4.22 -3.07
C GLY A 143 -8.75 -4.36 -4.57
N TYR A 144 -7.49 -4.69 -4.89
CA TYR A 144 -7.06 -5.16 -6.20
C TYR A 144 -7.03 -6.69 -6.24
N ILE A 145 -7.10 -7.25 -7.44
CA ILE A 145 -6.63 -8.60 -7.68
C ILE A 145 -5.14 -8.55 -8.04
N GLY A 146 -4.31 -9.35 -7.36
CA GLY A 146 -2.86 -9.39 -7.58
C GLY A 146 -2.47 -10.28 -8.74
N CYS A 147 -1.69 -9.76 -9.70
CA CYS A 147 -1.24 -10.50 -10.87
C CYS A 147 -0.34 -11.69 -10.48
N GLY A 148 0.56 -11.50 -9.50
CA GLY A 148 1.39 -12.58 -8.96
C GLY A 148 0.55 -13.67 -8.29
N THR A 149 -0.49 -13.30 -7.54
CA THR A 149 -1.45 -14.25 -6.94
C THR A 149 -2.17 -15.04 -8.03
N VAL A 150 -2.67 -14.38 -9.09
CA VAL A 150 -3.29 -15.04 -10.24
C VAL A 150 -2.33 -16.03 -10.89
N ARG A 151 -1.07 -15.62 -11.14
CA ARG A 151 -0.07 -16.50 -11.72
C ARG A 151 0.19 -17.74 -10.87
N ILE A 152 0.38 -17.57 -9.56
CA ILE A 152 0.63 -18.69 -8.64
C ILE A 152 -0.59 -19.63 -8.58
N ALA A 153 -1.80 -19.09 -8.58
CA ALA A 153 -3.03 -19.89 -8.60
C ALA A 153 -3.15 -20.78 -9.85
N ILE A 154 -2.63 -20.32 -10.99
CA ILE A 154 -2.69 -21.05 -12.28
C ILE A 154 -1.50 -21.99 -12.47
N LYS A 155 -0.28 -21.55 -12.13
CA LYS A 155 0.98 -22.17 -12.55
C LYS A 155 2.00 -22.39 -11.44
N GLY A 156 1.71 -21.94 -10.22
CA GLY A 156 2.72 -21.96 -9.13
C GLY A 156 3.92 -21.07 -9.47
N PHE A 157 5.12 -21.58 -9.13
CA PHE A 157 6.38 -20.88 -9.40
C PHE A 157 7.04 -21.28 -10.74
N ASP A 158 6.32 -22.01 -11.63
CA ASP A 158 6.82 -22.30 -12.96
C ASP A 158 7.06 -21.01 -13.75
N THR A 159 8.29 -20.82 -14.24
CA THR A 159 8.72 -19.61 -14.94
C THR A 159 8.38 -19.61 -16.43
N ALA A 160 7.95 -20.76 -16.99
CA ALA A 160 7.54 -20.84 -18.41
C ALA A 160 6.33 -19.95 -18.69
N PRO A 161 6.18 -19.42 -19.92
CA PRO A 161 4.97 -18.71 -20.33
C PRO A 161 3.69 -19.53 -20.09
N MET A 162 2.57 -18.86 -19.89
CA MET A 162 1.25 -19.51 -19.83
C MET A 162 0.87 -20.08 -21.19
N THR A 163 0.30 -21.26 -21.19
CA THR A 163 -0.44 -21.76 -22.37
C THR A 163 -1.66 -20.89 -22.65
N ALA A 164 -2.22 -20.97 -23.86
CA ALA A 164 -3.43 -20.21 -24.21
C ALA A 164 -4.60 -20.49 -23.25
N GLY A 165 -4.76 -21.76 -22.81
CA GLY A 165 -5.80 -22.12 -21.84
C GLY A 165 -5.54 -21.60 -20.42
N GLU A 166 -4.27 -21.56 -19.98
CA GLU A 166 -3.88 -20.97 -18.70
C GLU A 166 -4.09 -19.44 -18.69
N LEU A 167 -3.70 -18.76 -19.77
CA LEU A 167 -3.91 -17.33 -19.92
C LEU A 167 -5.40 -16.97 -19.92
N GLU A 168 -6.25 -17.76 -20.60
CA GLU A 168 -7.68 -17.49 -20.57
C GLU A 168 -8.28 -17.67 -19.17
N ARG A 169 -7.88 -18.71 -18.43
CA ARG A 169 -8.29 -18.85 -17.01
C ARG A 169 -7.82 -17.67 -16.15
N ALA A 170 -6.59 -17.17 -16.38
CA ALA A 170 -6.10 -15.99 -15.68
C ALA A 170 -6.95 -14.74 -15.98
N ARG A 171 -7.36 -14.56 -17.24
CA ARG A 171 -8.27 -13.49 -17.66
C ARG A 171 -9.65 -13.63 -17.02
N ASP A 172 -10.18 -14.85 -16.89
CA ASP A 172 -11.46 -15.11 -16.20
C ASP A 172 -11.40 -14.71 -14.73
N LEU A 173 -10.28 -14.98 -14.04
CA LEU A 173 -10.08 -14.55 -12.65
C LEU A 173 -10.06 -13.01 -12.51
N VAL A 174 -9.43 -12.31 -13.46
CA VAL A 174 -9.47 -10.83 -13.46
C VAL A 174 -10.90 -10.32 -13.73
N ARG A 175 -11.63 -10.92 -14.67
CA ARG A 175 -13.04 -10.55 -14.95
C ARG A 175 -13.94 -10.77 -13.74
N ASP A 176 -13.79 -11.90 -13.01
CA ASP A 176 -14.51 -12.16 -11.77
C ASP A 176 -14.27 -11.05 -10.73
N ALA A 177 -12.99 -10.70 -10.52
CA ALA A 177 -12.63 -9.65 -9.57
C ALA A 177 -13.25 -8.29 -9.94
N MET A 178 -13.17 -7.94 -11.23
CA MET A 178 -13.74 -6.67 -11.70
C MET A 178 -15.27 -6.64 -11.57
N ALA A 179 -15.94 -7.77 -11.83
CA ALA A 179 -17.39 -7.91 -11.63
C ALA A 179 -17.80 -7.86 -10.15
N ALA A 180 -16.95 -8.34 -9.26
CA ALA A 180 -17.16 -8.28 -7.80
C ALA A 180 -16.89 -6.90 -7.17
N GLY A 181 -16.45 -5.92 -7.97
CA GLY A 181 -16.20 -4.54 -7.55
C GLY A 181 -14.77 -4.24 -7.12
N ALA A 182 -13.80 -5.07 -7.54
CA ALA A 182 -12.39 -4.77 -7.34
C ALA A 182 -12.00 -3.40 -7.95
N VAL A 183 -11.06 -2.70 -7.32
CA VAL A 183 -10.52 -1.42 -7.81
C VAL A 183 -9.80 -1.63 -9.15
N GLY A 184 -9.13 -2.76 -9.31
CA GLY A 184 -8.40 -3.08 -10.51
C GLY A 184 -7.45 -4.27 -10.34
N LEU A 185 -6.37 -4.26 -11.12
CA LEU A 185 -5.29 -5.24 -11.11
C LEU A 185 -4.03 -4.61 -10.49
N SER A 186 -3.36 -5.30 -9.57
CA SER A 186 -2.03 -4.89 -9.13
C SER A 186 -0.93 -5.75 -9.74
N LEU A 187 0.20 -5.12 -10.04
CA LEU A 187 1.41 -5.78 -10.53
C LEU A 187 2.51 -5.72 -9.47
N GLY A 188 3.31 -6.79 -9.40
CA GLY A 188 4.50 -6.89 -8.58
C GLY A 188 5.69 -7.38 -9.41
N LEU A 189 6.09 -6.60 -10.43
CA LEU A 189 7.06 -7.01 -11.46
C LEU A 189 8.47 -7.30 -10.90
N MET A 190 8.76 -6.87 -9.69
CA MET A 190 9.99 -7.20 -8.97
C MET A 190 9.99 -8.64 -8.44
N TYR A 191 8.81 -9.18 -8.10
CA TYR A 191 8.68 -10.41 -7.32
C TYR A 191 8.57 -11.65 -8.19
N THR A 192 9.25 -12.74 -7.80
CA THR A 192 9.09 -14.07 -8.37
C THR A 192 7.75 -14.68 -7.88
N PRO A 193 6.90 -15.27 -8.74
CA PRO A 193 7.18 -15.61 -10.15
C PRO A 193 6.70 -14.57 -11.17
N GLU A 194 6.02 -13.49 -10.76
CA GLU A 194 5.42 -12.51 -11.67
C GLU A 194 6.47 -11.87 -12.60
N ARG A 195 7.68 -11.62 -12.11
CA ARG A 195 8.76 -11.03 -12.91
C ARG A 195 9.10 -11.79 -14.19
N TYR A 196 8.79 -13.09 -14.26
CA TYR A 196 9.03 -13.94 -15.43
C TYR A 196 7.87 -13.94 -16.43
N MET A 197 6.80 -13.19 -16.16
CA MET A 197 5.67 -13.09 -17.11
C MET A 197 6.09 -12.35 -18.37
N PRO A 198 5.84 -12.93 -19.56
CA PRO A 198 6.03 -12.24 -20.82
C PRO A 198 5.15 -10.98 -20.91
N ARG A 199 5.64 -9.98 -21.64
CA ARG A 199 4.91 -8.73 -21.91
C ARG A 199 3.47 -8.98 -22.40
N ALA A 200 3.27 -9.92 -23.31
CA ALA A 200 1.95 -10.23 -23.86
C ALA A 200 0.94 -10.72 -22.81
N GLU A 201 1.39 -11.48 -21.80
CA GLU A 201 0.54 -11.93 -20.70
C GLU A 201 0.14 -10.75 -19.80
N LEU A 202 1.10 -9.90 -19.44
CA LEU A 202 0.85 -8.69 -18.65
C LEU A 202 -0.16 -7.77 -19.35
N VAL A 203 0.05 -7.46 -20.64
CA VAL A 203 -0.86 -6.64 -21.45
C VAL A 203 -2.26 -7.25 -21.52
N ALA A 204 -2.36 -8.57 -21.68
CA ALA A 204 -3.65 -9.26 -21.74
C ALA A 204 -4.44 -9.10 -20.42
N LEU A 205 -3.80 -9.30 -19.25
CA LEU A 205 -4.45 -9.17 -17.95
C LEU A 205 -4.76 -7.71 -17.60
N MET A 206 -3.84 -6.79 -17.86
CA MET A 206 -4.07 -5.34 -17.71
C MET A 206 -5.24 -4.86 -18.57
N GLY A 207 -5.34 -5.39 -19.82
CA GLY A 207 -6.44 -5.10 -20.74
C GLY A 207 -7.80 -5.56 -20.22
N GLU A 208 -7.89 -6.67 -19.45
CA GLU A 208 -9.15 -7.07 -18.80
C GLU A 208 -9.59 -6.06 -17.74
N ALA A 209 -8.66 -5.63 -16.88
CA ALA A 209 -8.95 -4.60 -15.88
C ALA A 209 -9.35 -3.26 -16.54
N ALA A 210 -8.64 -2.85 -17.60
CA ALA A 210 -8.91 -1.61 -18.33
C ALA A 210 -10.29 -1.60 -18.98
N ARG A 211 -10.70 -2.71 -19.64
CA ARG A 211 -12.04 -2.84 -20.26
C ARG A 211 -13.16 -2.69 -19.24
N ALA A 212 -12.93 -3.11 -18.01
CA ALA A 212 -13.88 -2.93 -16.91
C ALA A 212 -13.78 -1.56 -16.23
N GLY A 213 -12.94 -0.63 -16.72
CA GLY A 213 -12.70 0.68 -16.15
C GLY A 213 -11.93 0.64 -14.82
N GLY A 214 -11.14 -0.40 -14.58
CA GLY A 214 -10.30 -0.56 -13.39
C GLY A 214 -8.94 0.11 -13.52
N LEU A 215 -8.29 0.31 -12.37
CA LEU A 215 -6.94 0.83 -12.26
C LEU A 215 -5.91 -0.30 -12.34
N VAL A 216 -4.77 -0.05 -12.96
CA VAL A 216 -3.58 -0.88 -12.78
C VAL A 216 -2.62 -0.17 -11.82
N SER A 217 -2.29 -0.80 -10.69
CA SER A 217 -1.31 -0.32 -9.72
C SER A 217 -0.05 -1.17 -9.82
N ALA A 218 1.12 -0.58 -10.07
CA ALA A 218 2.32 -1.31 -10.42
C ALA A 218 3.49 -1.04 -9.46
N HIS A 219 3.86 -2.08 -8.67
CA HIS A 219 5.22 -2.20 -8.18
C HIS A 219 6.10 -2.55 -9.37
N ILE A 220 6.93 -1.62 -9.80
CA ILE A 220 7.74 -1.73 -11.02
C ILE A 220 8.87 -2.77 -10.86
N ARG A 221 9.48 -3.18 -11.97
CA ARG A 221 10.46 -4.27 -12.04
C ARG A 221 11.72 -4.02 -11.21
N GLY A 222 12.13 -2.76 -11.09
CA GLY A 222 13.25 -2.35 -10.26
C GLY A 222 13.15 -0.88 -9.90
N GLU A 223 13.64 -0.56 -8.71
CA GLU A 223 13.56 0.75 -8.08
C GLU A 223 14.95 1.34 -7.80
N GLY A 224 16.00 0.59 -8.17
CA GLY A 224 17.40 0.95 -8.04
C GLY A 224 17.99 1.50 -9.36
N ALA A 225 19.08 0.92 -9.81
CA ALA A 225 19.75 1.32 -11.06
C ALA A 225 18.82 1.20 -12.28
N SER A 226 17.88 0.26 -12.27
CA SER A 226 16.92 0.03 -13.34
C SER A 226 15.65 0.91 -13.26
N LEU A 227 15.53 1.82 -12.28
CA LEU A 227 14.33 2.65 -12.04
C LEU A 227 13.73 3.28 -13.30
N LEU A 228 14.55 4.00 -14.08
CA LEU A 228 14.05 4.68 -15.29
C LEU A 228 13.53 3.69 -16.34
N ALA A 229 14.22 2.58 -16.54
CA ALA A 229 13.80 1.54 -17.48
C ALA A 229 12.50 0.89 -17.03
N SER A 230 12.36 0.64 -15.72
CA SER A 230 11.18 0.02 -15.12
C SER A 230 9.95 0.92 -15.16
N VAL A 231 10.11 2.24 -14.96
CA VAL A 231 9.03 3.21 -15.13
C VAL A 231 8.57 3.24 -16.60
N ARG A 232 9.51 3.29 -17.55
CA ARG A 232 9.18 3.24 -18.99
C ARG A 232 8.47 1.95 -19.38
N GLU A 233 8.93 0.79 -18.86
CA GLU A 233 8.24 -0.48 -19.07
C GLU A 233 6.78 -0.42 -18.63
N ALA A 234 6.51 0.09 -17.41
CA ALA A 234 5.15 0.22 -16.89
C ALA A 234 4.27 1.18 -17.73
N LEU A 235 4.84 2.31 -18.18
CA LEU A 235 4.16 3.25 -19.08
C LEU A 235 3.82 2.61 -20.43
N ASP A 236 4.74 1.85 -21.01
CA ASP A 236 4.53 1.14 -22.29
C ASP A 236 3.49 0.03 -22.16
N LEU A 237 3.50 -0.73 -21.05
CA LEU A 237 2.48 -1.76 -20.77
C LEU A 237 1.10 -1.12 -20.63
N ALA A 238 0.99 0.00 -19.90
CA ALA A 238 -0.26 0.73 -19.72
C ALA A 238 -0.78 1.29 -21.05
N LYS A 239 0.09 1.86 -21.87
CA LYS A 239 -0.27 2.35 -23.21
C LYS A 239 -0.81 1.24 -24.10
N GLU A 240 -0.14 0.08 -24.15
CA GLU A 240 -0.52 -1.06 -24.99
C GLU A 240 -1.83 -1.71 -24.52
N SER A 241 -2.05 -1.79 -23.21
CA SER A 241 -3.26 -2.36 -22.63
C SER A 241 -4.45 -1.39 -22.56
N GLY A 242 -4.21 -0.09 -22.77
CA GLY A 242 -5.21 0.97 -22.56
C GLY A 242 -5.57 1.24 -21.10
N ALA A 243 -4.73 0.80 -20.16
CA ALA A 243 -4.99 0.91 -18.73
C ALA A 243 -4.65 2.29 -18.17
N ALA A 244 -5.48 2.80 -17.26
CA ALA A 244 -5.06 3.83 -16.31
C ALA A 244 -4.02 3.23 -15.36
N LEU A 245 -2.91 3.93 -15.11
CA LEU A 245 -1.75 3.44 -14.37
C LEU A 245 -1.50 4.24 -13.09
N ASN A 246 -1.24 3.54 -11.99
CA ASN A 246 -0.63 4.11 -10.80
C ASN A 246 0.73 3.45 -10.58
N ILE A 247 1.81 4.23 -10.56
CA ILE A 247 3.13 3.73 -10.15
C ILE A 247 3.14 3.68 -8.62
N SER A 248 3.22 2.48 -8.06
CA SER A 248 3.20 2.24 -6.62
C SER A 248 4.46 2.78 -5.95
N HIS A 249 4.31 3.42 -4.78
CA HIS A 249 5.38 3.88 -3.87
C HIS A 249 6.65 4.35 -4.60
N LEU A 250 6.48 5.27 -5.57
CA LEU A 250 7.56 5.75 -6.45
C LEU A 250 8.76 6.24 -5.62
N LYS A 251 9.91 5.63 -5.83
CA LYS A 251 11.16 5.95 -5.15
C LYS A 251 12.39 5.53 -5.94
N ALA A 252 13.54 6.11 -5.61
CA ALA A 252 14.85 5.60 -5.96
C ALA A 252 15.41 4.84 -4.75
N ALA A 253 15.53 3.51 -4.86
CA ALA A 253 15.94 2.62 -3.78
C ALA A 253 17.45 2.30 -3.77
N ALA A 254 18.23 2.92 -4.65
CA ALA A 254 19.68 2.77 -4.73
C ALA A 254 20.36 4.13 -4.70
N ARG A 255 21.48 4.29 -3.99
CA ARG A 255 22.15 5.59 -3.80
C ARG A 255 22.53 6.25 -5.11
N GLU A 256 23.00 5.47 -6.08
CA GLU A 256 23.36 5.93 -7.41
C GLU A 256 22.18 6.44 -8.24
N SER A 257 20.96 6.12 -7.83
CA SER A 257 19.72 6.53 -8.51
C SER A 257 19.04 7.74 -7.88
N TRP A 258 19.52 8.19 -6.71
CA TRP A 258 18.93 9.33 -6.02
C TRP A 258 19.06 10.62 -6.86
N GLY A 259 18.07 11.48 -6.74
CA GLY A 259 18.01 12.77 -7.42
C GLY A 259 17.84 12.62 -8.92
N GLN A 260 18.94 12.45 -9.68
CA GLN A 260 18.92 12.54 -11.13
C GLN A 260 18.12 11.44 -11.83
N THR A 261 18.28 10.17 -11.42
CA THR A 261 17.56 9.05 -12.05
C THR A 261 16.06 9.14 -11.74
N LEU A 262 15.70 9.46 -10.48
CA LEU A 262 14.31 9.69 -10.11
C LEU A 262 13.70 10.86 -10.90
N ARG A 263 14.42 11.97 -11.06
CA ARG A 263 13.96 13.11 -11.89
C ARG A 263 13.64 12.67 -13.31
N ARG A 264 14.53 11.92 -13.95
CA ARG A 264 14.31 11.40 -15.31
C ARG A 264 13.13 10.41 -15.38
N ALA A 265 12.87 9.65 -14.32
CA ALA A 265 11.70 8.78 -14.23
C ALA A 265 10.41 9.61 -14.13
N ILE A 266 10.41 10.69 -13.34
CA ILE A 266 9.32 11.65 -13.24
C ILE A 266 9.09 12.34 -14.60
N ASP A 267 10.14 12.82 -15.26
CA ASP A 267 10.04 13.44 -16.60
C ASP A 267 9.37 12.48 -17.61
N ALA A 268 9.73 11.19 -17.58
CA ALA A 268 9.09 10.19 -18.44
C ALA A 268 7.59 10.00 -18.13
N MET A 269 7.19 10.10 -16.85
CA MET A 269 5.76 10.07 -16.46
C MET A 269 5.04 11.35 -16.94
N GLU A 270 5.67 12.52 -16.84
CA GLU A 270 5.09 13.78 -17.28
C GLU A 270 4.94 13.82 -18.81
N ASP A 271 5.91 13.31 -19.56
CA ASP A 271 5.83 13.14 -21.01
C ASP A 271 4.66 12.22 -21.40
N ALA A 272 4.50 11.08 -20.70
CA ALA A 272 3.40 10.17 -20.93
C ALA A 272 2.04 10.82 -20.64
N ARG A 273 1.93 11.60 -19.54
CA ARG A 273 0.73 12.37 -19.19
C ARG A 273 0.43 13.45 -20.24
N ALA A 274 1.44 14.18 -20.69
CA ALA A 274 1.30 15.17 -21.76
C ALA A 274 0.85 14.54 -23.10
N ALA A 275 1.23 13.27 -23.33
CA ALA A 275 0.77 12.47 -24.46
C ALA A 275 -0.64 11.85 -24.26
N GLY A 276 -1.32 12.17 -23.16
CA GLY A 276 -2.70 11.74 -22.88
C GLY A 276 -2.82 10.40 -22.13
N GLN A 277 -1.74 9.81 -21.63
CA GLN A 277 -1.84 8.65 -20.76
C GLN A 277 -2.32 9.05 -19.36
N ASP A 278 -3.23 8.27 -18.79
CA ASP A 278 -3.72 8.47 -17.43
C ASP A 278 -2.79 7.81 -16.41
N VAL A 279 -1.82 8.58 -15.90
CA VAL A 279 -0.76 8.10 -15.01
C VAL A 279 -0.75 8.91 -13.72
N THR A 280 -0.70 8.21 -12.59
CA THR A 280 -0.47 8.74 -11.24
C THR A 280 0.64 7.95 -10.55
N CYS A 281 1.06 8.40 -9.38
CA CYS A 281 1.90 7.62 -8.47
C CYS A 281 1.44 7.79 -7.03
N ASP A 282 1.98 6.97 -6.15
CA ASP A 282 1.81 7.14 -4.72
C ASP A 282 3.17 7.13 -3.98
N VAL A 283 3.18 7.58 -2.74
CA VAL A 283 4.37 7.72 -1.90
C VAL A 283 3.99 7.69 -0.42
N TYR A 284 4.80 7.04 0.40
CA TYR A 284 4.71 7.15 1.86
C TYR A 284 5.77 8.14 2.39
N PRO A 285 5.49 8.90 3.46
CA PRO A 285 6.37 9.97 3.95
C PRO A 285 7.51 9.45 4.86
N TYR A 286 8.22 8.40 4.41
CA TYR A 286 9.38 7.80 5.09
C TYR A 286 10.49 7.51 4.11
N THR A 287 11.72 7.38 4.62
CA THR A 287 12.94 7.16 3.80
C THR A 287 13.44 5.72 3.84
N ALA A 288 12.65 4.80 4.37
CA ALA A 288 12.90 3.37 4.33
C ALA A 288 11.68 2.62 3.82
N GLY A 289 11.90 1.51 3.15
CA GLY A 289 10.86 0.57 2.75
C GLY A 289 10.79 -0.64 3.68
N ALA A 290 9.74 -1.44 3.57
CA ALA A 290 9.63 -2.75 4.23
C ALA A 290 9.20 -3.80 3.22
N THR A 291 9.88 -4.95 3.23
CA THR A 291 9.59 -6.08 2.35
C THR A 291 10.25 -7.37 2.86
N MET A 292 10.13 -8.44 2.08
CA MET A 292 10.77 -9.73 2.36
C MET A 292 12.29 -9.61 2.26
N LEU A 293 13.02 -10.20 3.23
CA LEU A 293 14.50 -10.21 3.23
C LEU A 293 15.09 -10.91 1.97
N GLN A 294 14.37 -11.89 1.40
CA GLN A 294 14.81 -12.59 0.20
C GLN A 294 14.91 -11.70 -1.05
N THR A 295 14.35 -10.49 -1.06
CA THR A 295 14.48 -9.55 -2.18
C THR A 295 15.90 -9.01 -2.36
N LEU A 296 16.78 -9.19 -1.37
CA LEU A 296 18.22 -8.93 -1.51
C LEU A 296 18.95 -9.99 -2.34
N LEU A 297 18.32 -11.15 -2.60
CA LEU A 297 18.88 -12.20 -3.42
C LEU A 297 18.61 -11.97 -4.91
N PRO A 298 19.51 -12.45 -5.81
CA PRO A 298 19.18 -12.58 -7.22
C PRO A 298 17.88 -13.38 -7.43
N PRO A 299 17.08 -13.04 -8.46
CA PRO A 299 15.73 -13.60 -8.65
C PRO A 299 15.64 -15.13 -8.68
N GLN A 300 16.67 -15.80 -9.21
CA GLN A 300 16.71 -17.27 -9.27
C GLN A 300 16.78 -17.97 -7.91
N TYR A 301 17.15 -17.25 -6.85
CA TYR A 301 17.18 -17.77 -5.48
C TYR A 301 15.93 -17.40 -4.67
N GLN A 302 15.02 -16.62 -5.23
CA GLN A 302 13.77 -16.22 -4.56
C GLN A 302 12.68 -17.31 -4.72
N GLY A 303 11.66 -17.25 -3.87
CA GLY A 303 10.58 -18.23 -3.88
C GLY A 303 11.08 -19.63 -3.55
N GLY A 304 10.78 -20.63 -4.39
CA GLY A 304 11.18 -22.03 -4.20
C GLY A 304 12.67 -22.32 -4.34
N GLY A 305 13.50 -21.33 -4.75
CA GLY A 305 14.93 -21.52 -5.01
C GLY A 305 15.86 -21.51 -3.78
N LEU A 306 15.37 -21.21 -2.59
CA LEU A 306 16.20 -21.02 -1.39
C LEU A 306 16.98 -22.24 -0.94
N ALA A 307 16.44 -23.45 -1.12
CA ALA A 307 17.05 -24.69 -0.61
C ALA A 307 18.48 -24.94 -1.15
N VAL A 308 18.79 -24.45 -2.36
CA VAL A 308 20.14 -24.62 -2.96
C VAL A 308 21.22 -23.85 -2.18
N LEU A 309 20.85 -22.80 -1.43
CA LEU A 309 21.75 -22.01 -0.60
C LEU A 309 22.31 -22.78 0.62
N ARG A 310 21.88 -24.02 0.86
CA ARG A 310 22.57 -24.97 1.79
C ARG A 310 23.94 -25.40 1.28
N GLY A 311 24.15 -25.40 -0.05
CA GLY A 311 25.38 -25.80 -0.68
C GLY A 311 26.44 -24.70 -0.73
N ALA A 312 27.66 -24.96 -0.27
CA ALA A 312 28.76 -23.99 -0.24
C ALA A 312 29.08 -23.40 -1.62
N GLN A 313 28.99 -24.21 -2.69
CA GLN A 313 29.22 -23.75 -4.06
C GLN A 313 28.19 -22.68 -4.50
N HIS A 314 26.93 -22.82 -4.10
CA HIS A 314 25.87 -21.82 -4.41
C HIS A 314 26.09 -20.53 -3.62
N ARG A 315 26.51 -20.62 -2.36
CA ARG A 315 26.87 -19.42 -1.55
C ARG A 315 28.07 -18.70 -2.14
N GLU A 316 29.07 -19.41 -2.63
CA GLU A 316 30.22 -18.79 -3.30
C GLU A 316 29.84 -18.14 -4.63
N SER A 317 28.93 -18.74 -5.40
CA SER A 317 28.34 -18.10 -6.59
C SER A 317 27.55 -16.87 -6.22
N LEU A 318 26.76 -16.92 -5.15
CA LEU A 318 25.97 -15.79 -4.64
C LEU A 318 26.86 -14.61 -4.21
N ARG A 319 27.98 -14.87 -3.49
CA ARG A 319 28.94 -13.82 -3.14
C ARG A 319 29.45 -13.07 -4.37
N ARG A 320 29.84 -13.82 -5.43
CA ARG A 320 30.31 -13.20 -6.68
C ARG A 320 29.21 -12.36 -7.34
N GLN A 321 27.96 -12.82 -7.36
CA GLN A 321 26.83 -12.07 -7.92
C GLN A 321 26.54 -10.81 -7.10
N LEU A 322 26.54 -10.90 -5.77
CA LEU A 322 26.30 -9.75 -4.89
C LEU A 322 27.47 -8.74 -4.86
N ALA A 323 28.63 -9.08 -5.43
CA ALA A 323 29.78 -8.17 -5.52
C ALA A 323 29.78 -7.28 -6.77
N CYS A 324 28.81 -7.41 -7.68
CA CYS A 324 28.76 -6.63 -8.93
C CYS A 324 27.34 -6.14 -9.26
N HIS A 325 27.27 -5.16 -10.18
CA HIS A 325 26.01 -4.72 -10.75
C HIS A 325 25.51 -5.71 -11.82
N HIS A 326 24.20 -5.70 -12.05
CA HIS A 326 23.51 -6.54 -13.03
C HIS A 326 22.53 -5.70 -13.84
N ASP A 327 22.31 -6.08 -15.10
CA ASP A 327 21.39 -5.39 -16.00
C ASP A 327 19.93 -5.83 -15.81
N ASP A 328 19.72 -7.02 -15.24
CA ASP A 328 18.40 -7.69 -15.14
C ASP A 328 17.77 -7.62 -13.75
N TRP A 329 18.51 -7.18 -12.73
CA TRP A 329 17.99 -6.94 -11.37
C TRP A 329 18.84 -5.93 -10.59
N ASP A 330 18.20 -5.23 -9.65
CA ASP A 330 18.87 -4.24 -8.80
C ASP A 330 19.55 -4.90 -7.60
N ASN A 331 20.88 -4.84 -7.53
CA ASN A 331 21.65 -5.33 -6.40
C ASN A 331 21.67 -4.30 -5.26
N LEU A 332 20.60 -4.26 -4.48
CA LEU A 332 20.44 -3.29 -3.38
C LEU A 332 21.46 -3.51 -2.24
N ALA A 333 21.92 -4.75 -2.03
CA ALA A 333 22.95 -5.03 -1.04
C ALA A 333 24.30 -4.37 -1.41
N LEU A 334 24.64 -4.34 -2.70
CA LEU A 334 25.85 -3.66 -3.19
C LEU A 334 25.70 -2.12 -3.09
N SER A 335 24.54 -1.61 -3.53
CA SER A 335 24.29 -0.16 -3.57
C SER A 335 24.21 0.49 -2.18
N LEU A 336 23.57 -0.18 -1.22
CA LEU A 336 23.25 0.38 0.10
C LEU A 336 24.17 -0.09 1.21
N GLY A 337 24.75 -1.29 1.06
CA GLY A 337 25.47 -1.98 2.11
C GLY A 337 24.57 -2.77 3.06
N TRP A 338 25.14 -3.69 3.79
CA TRP A 338 24.44 -4.61 4.69
C TRP A 338 23.89 -3.94 5.96
N ASP A 339 24.37 -2.73 6.29
CA ASP A 339 23.86 -1.92 7.41
C ASP A 339 22.47 -1.32 7.13
N ALA A 340 22.15 -1.13 5.86
CA ALA A 340 20.86 -0.58 5.45
C ALA A 340 19.69 -1.56 5.60
N ALA A 341 19.96 -2.87 5.65
CA ALA A 341 18.96 -3.93 5.77
C ALA A 341 18.79 -4.35 7.22
N VAL A 342 17.76 -3.83 7.90
CA VAL A 342 17.42 -4.16 9.30
C VAL A 342 16.36 -5.25 9.32
N VAL A 343 16.68 -6.39 9.98
CA VAL A 343 15.76 -7.53 10.11
C VAL A 343 14.59 -7.16 11.01
N THR A 344 13.37 -7.35 10.55
CA THR A 344 12.14 -7.02 11.28
C THR A 344 11.30 -8.23 11.65
N ALA A 345 11.48 -9.35 10.95
CA ALA A 345 10.91 -10.64 11.31
C ALA A 345 11.91 -11.75 10.97
N ALA A 346 12.02 -12.76 11.83
CA ALA A 346 12.91 -13.89 11.68
C ALA A 346 12.32 -15.14 12.33
N HIS A 347 12.96 -16.30 12.13
CA HIS A 347 12.62 -17.53 12.86
C HIS A 347 12.76 -17.31 14.38
N ALA A 348 12.01 -18.07 15.16
CA ALA A 348 12.03 -17.95 16.64
C ALA A 348 13.43 -18.05 17.26
N ASP A 349 14.28 -18.94 16.73
CA ASP A 349 15.67 -19.10 17.19
C ASP A 349 16.54 -17.87 16.88
N ASP A 350 16.11 -17.02 15.96
CA ASP A 350 16.75 -15.77 15.56
C ASP A 350 16.03 -14.53 16.08
N ALA A 351 15.10 -14.66 17.03
CA ALA A 351 14.33 -13.55 17.58
C ALA A 351 15.22 -12.40 18.10
N GLY A 352 16.40 -12.72 18.65
CA GLY A 352 17.40 -11.74 19.07
C GLY A 352 18.11 -10.98 17.94
N CYS A 353 17.75 -11.26 16.68
CA CYS A 353 18.23 -10.54 15.49
C CYS A 353 17.27 -9.46 15.04
N VAL A 354 16.03 -9.45 15.53
CA VAL A 354 15.03 -8.44 15.17
C VAL A 354 15.49 -7.06 15.69
N GLY A 355 15.44 -6.05 14.81
CA GLY A 355 15.95 -4.71 15.07
C GLY A 355 17.45 -4.52 14.77
N LEU A 356 18.17 -5.56 14.35
CA LEU A 356 19.57 -5.47 13.97
C LEU A 356 19.74 -5.51 12.44
N SER A 357 20.76 -4.80 11.93
CA SER A 357 21.14 -4.91 10.52
C SER A 357 21.79 -6.26 10.21
N VAL A 358 21.74 -6.70 8.96
CA VAL A 358 22.43 -7.92 8.49
C VAL A 358 23.93 -7.84 8.80
N ALA A 359 24.55 -6.65 8.63
CA ALA A 359 25.95 -6.43 9.00
C ALA A 359 26.21 -6.66 10.50
N ALA A 360 25.38 -6.11 11.38
CA ALA A 360 25.52 -6.26 12.83
C ALA A 360 25.32 -7.72 13.27
N ILE A 361 24.36 -8.44 12.67
CA ILE A 361 24.13 -9.86 12.94
C ILE A 361 25.32 -10.69 12.49
N ALA A 362 25.85 -10.43 11.28
CA ALA A 362 27.02 -11.11 10.73
C ALA A 362 28.26 -10.93 11.62
N ALA A 363 28.55 -9.69 12.01
CA ALA A 363 29.64 -9.36 12.93
C ALA A 363 29.50 -10.08 14.29
N ARG A 364 28.28 -10.08 14.87
CA ARG A 364 27.98 -10.77 16.14
C ARG A 364 28.17 -12.29 16.05
N ARG A 365 27.91 -12.88 14.88
CA ARG A 365 28.07 -14.31 14.62
C ARG A 365 29.47 -14.67 14.15
N GLY A 366 30.33 -13.71 13.79
CA GLY A 366 31.64 -13.93 13.21
C GLY A 366 31.59 -14.60 11.83
N VAL A 367 30.58 -14.28 11.01
CA VAL A 367 30.39 -14.85 9.68
C VAL A 367 30.32 -13.76 8.61
N ASP A 368 30.45 -14.14 7.35
CA ASP A 368 30.28 -13.26 6.21
C ASP A 368 28.80 -12.82 6.10
N PRO A 369 28.48 -11.56 5.72
CA PRO A 369 27.11 -11.08 5.58
C PRO A 369 26.23 -11.90 4.61
N VAL A 370 26.81 -12.47 3.55
CA VAL A 370 26.07 -13.35 2.62
C VAL A 370 25.70 -14.66 3.28
N ASP A 371 26.61 -15.24 4.09
CA ASP A 371 26.29 -16.45 4.86
C ASP A 371 25.21 -16.15 5.92
N CYS A 372 25.32 -15.00 6.58
CA CYS A 372 24.31 -14.55 7.53
C CYS A 372 22.91 -14.44 6.87
N LEU A 373 22.83 -13.79 5.70
CA LEU A 373 21.60 -13.67 4.91
C LEU A 373 21.03 -15.05 4.55
N CYS A 374 21.89 -15.95 4.03
CA CYS A 374 21.48 -17.31 3.68
C CYS A 374 20.92 -18.07 4.89
N ASP A 375 21.59 -17.97 6.04
CA ASP A 375 21.17 -18.68 7.26
C ASP A 375 19.85 -18.15 7.82
N LEU A 376 19.64 -16.83 7.81
CA LEU A 376 18.36 -16.21 8.22
C LEU A 376 17.21 -16.68 7.32
N LEU A 377 17.42 -16.68 6.01
CA LEU A 377 16.41 -17.10 5.03
C LEU A 377 16.13 -18.60 5.10
N LEU A 378 17.16 -19.45 5.21
CA LEU A 378 16.99 -20.90 5.30
C LEU A 378 16.29 -21.34 6.58
N ARG A 379 16.58 -20.70 7.72
CA ARG A 379 15.90 -21.01 9.00
C ARG A 379 14.46 -20.55 9.03
N SER A 380 14.17 -19.39 8.42
CA SER A 380 12.82 -18.85 8.34
C SER A 380 11.99 -19.42 7.18
N ASP A 381 12.54 -20.33 6.39
CA ASP A 381 11.90 -20.81 5.14
C ASP A 381 11.47 -19.65 4.23
N GLY A 382 12.33 -18.63 4.10
CA GLY A 382 12.09 -17.42 3.31
C GLY A 382 11.14 -16.41 3.94
N GLN A 383 10.66 -16.64 5.17
CA GLN A 383 9.68 -15.80 5.84
C GLN A 383 10.27 -14.56 6.55
N ALA A 384 11.60 -14.44 6.57
CA ALA A 384 12.26 -13.28 7.16
C ALA A 384 11.90 -11.99 6.40
N ALA A 385 11.66 -10.91 7.16
CA ALA A 385 11.35 -9.59 6.64
C ALA A 385 12.37 -8.54 7.09
N MET A 386 12.41 -7.43 6.37
CA MET A 386 13.32 -6.32 6.67
C MET A 386 12.66 -4.95 6.51
N VAL A 387 13.22 -3.98 7.19
CA VAL A 387 13.19 -2.56 6.81
C VAL A 387 14.48 -2.26 6.07
N LEU A 388 14.37 -1.63 4.89
CA LEU A 388 15.52 -1.26 4.07
C LEU A 388 15.63 0.27 4.00
N HIS A 389 16.69 0.83 4.58
CA HIS A 389 17.00 2.27 4.56
C HIS A 389 17.60 2.65 3.20
N SER A 390 16.75 2.94 2.23
CA SER A 390 17.10 2.99 0.81
C SER A 390 16.74 4.28 0.09
N MET A 391 16.14 5.28 0.75
CA MET A 391 15.58 6.45 0.09
C MET A 391 16.22 7.75 0.58
N SER A 392 16.35 8.73 -0.32
CA SER A 392 16.73 10.10 0.01
C SER A 392 15.51 10.88 0.53
N PRO A 393 15.66 11.72 1.59
CA PRO A 393 14.62 12.65 2.02
C PRO A 393 14.20 13.63 0.92
N ASP A 394 15.14 14.11 0.11
CA ASP A 394 14.88 15.05 -0.99
C ASP A 394 14.06 14.38 -2.09
N ASP A 395 14.35 13.12 -2.41
CA ASP A 395 13.61 12.33 -3.38
C ASP A 395 12.17 12.08 -2.91
N MET A 396 12.00 11.72 -1.64
CA MET A 396 10.67 11.54 -1.04
C MET A 396 9.86 12.86 -1.11
N ALA A 397 10.48 13.99 -0.76
CA ALA A 397 9.84 15.29 -0.84
C ALA A 397 9.50 15.68 -2.30
N MET A 398 10.38 15.37 -3.25
CA MET A 398 10.15 15.60 -4.68
C MET A 398 8.91 14.83 -5.18
N VAL A 399 8.77 13.56 -4.84
CA VAL A 399 7.59 12.76 -5.24
C VAL A 399 6.33 13.24 -4.53
N LEU A 400 6.42 13.57 -3.23
CA LEU A 400 5.29 14.10 -2.46
C LEU A 400 4.76 15.42 -3.06
N ALA A 401 5.62 16.24 -3.64
CA ALA A 401 5.25 17.52 -4.24
C ALA A 401 4.54 17.38 -5.60
N LEU A 402 4.64 16.24 -6.30
CA LEU A 402 3.99 16.04 -7.60
C LEU A 402 2.47 16.23 -7.51
N PRO A 403 1.81 16.98 -8.41
CA PRO A 403 0.37 17.24 -8.33
C PRO A 403 -0.49 15.98 -8.54
N TYR A 404 0.10 14.90 -9.05
CA TYR A 404 -0.54 13.62 -9.33
C TYR A 404 -0.02 12.48 -8.43
N SER A 405 0.70 12.77 -7.34
CA SER A 405 1.07 11.79 -6.32
C SER A 405 0.04 11.75 -5.19
N MET A 406 -0.16 10.56 -4.62
CA MET A 406 -1.05 10.32 -3.49
C MET A 406 -0.25 9.86 -2.27
N VAL A 407 -0.74 10.19 -1.06
CA VAL A 407 -0.15 9.69 0.18
C VAL A 407 -0.72 8.31 0.49
N ILE A 408 0.17 7.39 0.85
CA ILE A 408 -0.17 6.01 1.22
C ILE A 408 0.55 5.59 2.50
N SER A 409 0.15 4.47 3.08
CA SER A 409 0.92 3.84 4.16
C SER A 409 1.86 2.76 3.65
N ASP A 410 1.50 2.02 2.61
CA ASP A 410 2.17 0.78 2.19
C ASP A 410 2.40 -0.17 3.40
N ALA A 411 1.39 -0.25 4.27
CA ALA A 411 1.51 -0.94 5.54
C ALA A 411 1.54 -2.45 5.36
N ILE A 412 2.55 -3.05 5.98
CA ILE A 412 2.74 -4.49 6.12
C ILE A 412 2.73 -4.80 7.62
N HIS A 413 1.97 -5.81 8.03
CA HIS A 413 1.90 -6.27 9.41
C HIS A 413 2.45 -7.70 9.50
N PRO A 414 3.76 -7.87 9.76
CA PRO A 414 4.34 -9.21 9.87
C PRO A 414 3.66 -9.99 11.00
N PRO A 415 3.49 -11.33 10.86
CA PRO A 415 2.85 -12.17 11.88
C PRO A 415 3.56 -12.15 13.22
N ALA A 416 4.89 -11.95 13.19
CA ALA A 416 5.77 -11.77 14.35
C ALA A 416 6.88 -10.79 13.98
N GLY A 417 7.32 -9.98 14.95
CA GLY A 417 8.38 -9.01 14.74
C GLY A 417 7.90 -7.55 14.78
N LEU A 418 8.68 -6.65 14.20
CA LEU A 418 8.42 -5.21 14.22
C LEU A 418 7.88 -4.76 12.86
N PRO A 419 6.65 -4.19 12.78
CA PRO A 419 6.19 -3.53 11.56
C PRO A 419 7.02 -2.28 11.28
N HIS A 420 6.98 -1.80 10.03
CA HIS A 420 7.53 -0.49 9.71
C HIS A 420 6.66 0.62 10.35
N PRO A 421 7.23 1.73 10.90
CA PRO A 421 6.44 2.82 11.52
C PRO A 421 5.40 3.45 10.58
N ARG A 422 5.54 3.33 9.25
CA ARG A 422 4.54 3.80 8.29
C ARG A 422 3.16 3.16 8.46
N ALA A 423 3.10 1.96 9.06
CA ALA A 423 1.84 1.28 9.34
C ALA A 423 0.96 2.03 10.35
N TYR A 424 1.57 2.83 11.23
CA TYR A 424 0.89 3.55 12.32
C TYR A 424 1.01 5.07 12.22
N GLY A 425 1.86 5.59 11.35
CA GLY A 425 2.20 7.02 11.34
C GLY A 425 2.19 7.72 9.98
N ALA A 426 1.90 7.04 8.86
CA ALA A 426 2.06 7.63 7.53
C ALA A 426 1.21 8.89 7.31
N PHE A 427 -0.08 8.83 7.64
CA PHE A 427 -1.01 9.94 7.40
C PHE A 427 -0.78 11.11 8.37
N PRO A 428 -0.63 10.89 9.69
CA PRO A 428 -0.27 11.97 10.62
C PRO A 428 1.07 12.62 10.30
N ARG A 429 2.06 11.83 9.84
CA ARG A 429 3.35 12.36 9.40
C ARG A 429 3.22 13.28 8.18
N ALA A 430 2.38 12.89 7.21
CA ALA A 430 2.09 13.74 6.05
C ALA A 430 1.46 15.07 6.48
N LEU A 431 0.49 15.06 7.40
CA LEU A 431 -0.10 16.27 7.95
C LEU A 431 0.92 17.14 8.69
N ARG A 432 1.82 16.52 9.50
CA ARG A 432 2.91 17.24 10.18
C ARG A 432 3.85 17.90 9.17
N LEU A 433 4.26 17.19 8.12
CA LEU A 433 5.10 17.75 7.05
C LEU A 433 4.43 18.93 6.35
N ALA A 434 3.09 18.90 6.16
CA ALA A 434 2.35 20.05 5.63
C ALA A 434 2.38 21.22 6.62
N GLY A 435 2.21 20.98 7.93
CA GLY A 435 2.36 21.99 8.98
C GLY A 435 3.76 22.60 9.03
N GLU A 436 4.79 21.85 8.67
CA GLU A 436 6.19 22.28 8.55
C GLU A 436 6.49 23.00 7.21
N GLY A 437 5.52 23.09 6.31
CA GLY A 437 5.62 23.85 5.06
C GLY A 437 6.02 23.03 3.83
N ALA A 438 6.00 21.69 3.88
CA ALA A 438 6.32 20.85 2.71
C ALA A 438 5.30 21.06 1.57
N LEU A 439 4.02 21.23 1.91
CA LEU A 439 2.90 21.55 1.00
C LEU A 439 1.83 22.33 1.77
N PRO A 440 0.96 23.12 1.09
CA PRO A 440 -0.26 23.64 1.72
C PRO A 440 -1.11 22.51 2.30
N MET A 441 -1.68 22.72 3.50
CA MET A 441 -2.44 21.69 4.21
C MET A 441 -3.61 21.14 3.38
N GLU A 442 -4.33 22.02 2.68
CA GLU A 442 -5.44 21.64 1.79
C GLU A 442 -4.99 20.76 0.62
N GLN A 443 -3.78 20.97 0.10
CA GLN A 443 -3.22 20.12 -0.95
C GLN A 443 -2.80 18.75 -0.39
N MET A 444 -2.25 18.71 0.83
CA MET A 444 -1.94 17.45 1.50
C MET A 444 -3.22 16.65 1.77
N VAL A 445 -4.25 17.27 2.30
CA VAL A 445 -5.56 16.61 2.54
C VAL A 445 -6.15 16.09 1.23
N ARG A 446 -6.08 16.85 0.13
CA ARG A 446 -6.52 16.37 -1.20
C ARG A 446 -5.81 15.09 -1.62
N LYS A 447 -4.48 14.98 -1.40
CA LYS A 447 -3.66 13.79 -1.71
C LYS A 447 -4.00 12.58 -0.83
N MET A 448 -4.67 12.79 0.28
CA MET A 448 -5.08 11.78 1.27
C MET A 448 -6.57 11.43 1.17
N THR A 449 -7.37 12.17 0.39
CA THR A 449 -8.85 12.06 0.37
C THR A 449 -9.41 11.95 -1.04
N ALA A 450 -9.69 13.08 -1.71
CA ALA A 450 -10.36 13.09 -3.01
C ALA A 450 -9.55 12.42 -4.12
N MET A 451 -8.23 12.60 -4.14
CA MET A 451 -7.40 11.98 -5.17
C MET A 451 -7.42 10.45 -5.08
N PRO A 452 -7.08 9.81 -3.95
CA PRO A 452 -7.11 8.35 -3.85
C PRO A 452 -8.55 7.79 -3.96
N ALA A 453 -9.58 8.46 -3.42
CA ALA A 453 -10.97 8.03 -3.57
C ALA A 453 -11.39 7.99 -5.04
N ARG A 454 -11.13 9.07 -5.79
CA ARG A 454 -11.41 9.14 -7.22
C ARG A 454 -10.61 8.10 -8.00
N ARG A 455 -9.31 7.95 -7.67
CA ARG A 455 -8.43 7.00 -8.34
C ARG A 455 -8.83 5.54 -8.12
N ALA A 456 -9.41 5.22 -6.95
CA ALA A 456 -10.00 3.93 -6.66
C ALA A 456 -11.42 3.75 -7.25
N GLY A 457 -11.99 4.78 -7.87
CA GLY A 457 -13.37 4.76 -8.39
C GLY A 457 -14.43 4.79 -7.29
N PHE A 458 -14.12 5.33 -6.12
CA PHE A 458 -15.08 5.53 -5.01
C PHE A 458 -15.79 6.88 -5.18
N ALA A 459 -17.03 6.84 -5.68
CA ALA A 459 -17.77 8.04 -6.02
C ALA A 459 -18.48 8.71 -4.83
N ASP A 460 -18.53 8.02 -3.68
CA ASP A 460 -19.35 8.43 -2.52
C ASP A 460 -18.56 9.08 -1.37
N ARG A 461 -17.24 9.30 -1.53
CA ARG A 461 -16.34 9.78 -0.46
C ARG A 461 -15.18 10.64 -0.97
N GLY A 462 -14.37 11.15 -0.04
CA GLY A 462 -13.16 11.91 -0.34
C GLY A 462 -13.37 13.43 -0.41
N LEU A 463 -14.61 13.91 -0.37
CA LEU A 463 -14.96 15.33 -0.32
C LEU A 463 -15.98 15.62 0.78
N LEU A 464 -15.96 16.83 1.37
CA LEU A 464 -17.01 17.32 2.26
C LEU A 464 -18.11 18.02 1.45
N GLN A 465 -18.97 17.21 0.82
CA GLN A 465 -20.08 17.71 0.00
C GLN A 465 -21.40 17.04 0.40
N PRO A 466 -22.54 17.78 0.37
CA PRO A 466 -23.85 17.19 0.62
C PRO A 466 -24.12 15.98 -0.29
N GLY A 467 -24.68 14.93 0.30
CA GLY A 467 -24.99 13.66 -0.38
C GLY A 467 -23.86 12.62 -0.33
N LEU A 468 -22.62 13.01 -0.02
CA LEU A 468 -21.52 12.07 0.14
C LEU A 468 -21.52 11.42 1.54
N ARG A 469 -20.86 10.28 1.65
CA ARG A 469 -20.70 9.53 2.88
C ARG A 469 -20.01 10.39 3.94
N ALA A 470 -20.54 10.37 5.14
CA ALA A 470 -20.03 11.13 6.28
C ALA A 470 -18.84 10.40 6.95
N ASP A 471 -17.77 10.16 6.18
CA ASP A 471 -16.47 9.76 6.68
C ASP A 471 -15.64 11.03 6.88
N ILE A 472 -15.32 11.36 8.15
CA ILE A 472 -14.78 12.69 8.53
C ILE A 472 -13.68 12.52 9.55
N VAL A 473 -12.64 13.34 9.43
CA VAL A 473 -11.54 13.45 10.39
C VAL A 473 -11.45 14.87 10.92
N LEU A 474 -11.37 15.00 12.25
CA LEU A 474 -11.02 16.25 12.90
C LEU A 474 -9.62 16.15 13.47
N PHE A 475 -8.77 17.11 13.18
CA PHE A 475 -7.40 17.13 13.68
C PHE A 475 -6.93 18.54 14.05
N ASP A 476 -6.05 18.62 15.03
CA ASP A 476 -5.35 19.86 15.37
C ASP A 476 -4.16 20.02 14.42
N GLY A 477 -4.24 20.97 13.50
CA GLY A 477 -3.21 21.20 12.48
C GLY A 477 -1.83 21.59 13.05
N ARG A 478 -1.73 21.96 14.34
CA ARG A 478 -0.47 22.32 15.02
C ARG A 478 0.11 21.16 15.83
N ALA A 479 -0.74 20.22 16.28
CA ALA A 479 -0.37 19.15 17.20
C ALA A 479 -0.37 17.76 16.52
N VAL A 480 -0.89 17.67 15.29
CA VAL A 480 -0.95 16.41 14.56
C VAL A 480 0.45 15.95 14.17
N GLY A 481 0.73 14.66 14.43
CA GLY A 481 1.98 14.05 14.01
C GLY A 481 2.08 12.59 14.38
N ASP A 482 3.03 11.92 13.72
CA ASP A 482 3.41 10.55 14.03
C ASP A 482 4.25 10.48 15.32
N ARG A 483 4.11 9.36 16.04
CA ARG A 483 4.93 9.01 17.21
C ARG A 483 5.67 7.69 16.99
N ALA A 484 5.29 6.96 15.96
CA ALA A 484 5.87 5.67 15.59
C ALA A 484 7.34 5.82 15.19
N THR A 485 8.21 5.00 15.75
CA THR A 485 9.65 4.91 15.41
C THR A 485 9.98 3.51 14.88
N TYR A 486 11.19 3.31 14.39
CA TYR A 486 11.63 1.98 13.93
C TYR A 486 11.81 1.00 15.11
N GLU A 487 12.10 1.51 16.32
CA GLU A 487 12.27 0.73 17.54
C GLU A 487 10.93 0.45 18.24
N ASP A 488 9.98 1.39 18.15
CA ASP A 488 8.63 1.26 18.73
C ASP A 488 7.58 1.75 17.70
N PRO A 489 7.27 0.91 16.71
CA PRO A 489 6.45 1.31 15.56
C PRO A 489 4.94 1.36 15.86
N ALA A 490 4.44 0.70 16.90
CA ALA A 490 3.00 0.56 17.16
C ALA A 490 2.43 1.71 18.00
N GLN A 491 3.06 2.89 18.00
CA GLN A 491 2.58 4.05 18.74
C GLN A 491 1.44 4.77 18.02
N ALA A 492 0.35 5.04 18.75
CA ALA A 492 -0.72 5.87 18.24
C ALA A 492 -0.23 7.31 17.98
N PRO A 493 -0.65 7.96 16.90
CA PRO A 493 -0.31 9.34 16.60
C PRO A 493 -0.94 10.33 17.57
N SER A 494 -0.53 11.60 17.50
CA SER A 494 -1.13 12.71 18.24
C SER A 494 -2.01 13.58 17.33
N GLY A 495 -2.88 14.39 17.95
CA GLY A 495 -3.58 15.49 17.28
C GLY A 495 -4.80 15.10 16.43
N ILE A 496 -5.30 13.86 16.51
CA ILE A 496 -6.53 13.43 15.83
C ILE A 496 -7.57 13.00 16.88
N PRO A 497 -8.36 13.94 17.42
CA PRO A 497 -9.32 13.63 18.47
C PRO A 497 -10.58 12.92 17.99
N TRP A 498 -11.00 13.11 16.73
CA TRP A 498 -12.25 12.55 16.23
C TRP A 498 -12.12 11.97 14.83
N VAL A 499 -12.69 10.79 14.64
CA VAL A 499 -12.89 10.15 13.34
C VAL A 499 -14.32 9.63 13.28
N PHE A 500 -15.03 9.99 12.21
CA PHE A 500 -16.38 9.51 11.93
C PHE A 500 -16.36 8.61 10.70
N ILE A 501 -17.13 7.53 10.76
CA ILE A 501 -17.40 6.64 9.62
C ILE A 501 -18.91 6.51 9.47
N GLY A 502 -19.44 6.90 8.31
CA GLY A 502 -20.88 6.93 8.06
C GLY A 502 -21.63 7.77 9.10
N GLY A 503 -21.09 8.93 9.50
CA GLY A 503 -21.67 9.86 10.45
C GLY A 503 -21.67 9.42 11.92
N ARG A 504 -21.00 8.31 12.24
CA ARG A 504 -20.89 7.76 13.60
C ARG A 504 -19.45 7.84 14.09
N PRO A 505 -19.19 8.21 15.37
CA PRO A 505 -17.84 8.23 15.91
C PRO A 505 -17.21 6.84 15.91
N ALA A 506 -16.06 6.68 15.24
CA ALA A 506 -15.16 5.56 15.35
C ALA A 506 -14.05 5.86 16.37
N VAL A 507 -13.55 7.12 16.38
CA VAL A 507 -12.63 7.63 17.37
C VAL A 507 -13.27 8.84 18.04
N ALA A 508 -13.22 8.90 19.38
CA ALA A 508 -13.64 10.03 20.19
C ALA A 508 -12.57 10.33 21.23
N HIS A 509 -12.19 11.60 21.37
CA HIS A 509 -11.14 12.06 22.29
C HIS A 509 -9.81 11.27 22.14
N GLY A 510 -9.46 10.92 20.87
CA GLY A 510 -8.24 10.17 20.55
C GLY A 510 -8.29 8.67 20.91
N ARG A 511 -9.46 8.12 21.25
CA ARG A 511 -9.65 6.69 21.59
C ARG A 511 -10.64 6.04 20.64
N ILE A 512 -10.38 4.83 20.22
CA ILE A 512 -11.34 4.02 19.45
C ILE A 512 -12.53 3.73 20.34
N VAL A 513 -13.73 4.10 19.88
CA VAL A 513 -15.02 3.87 20.56
C VAL A 513 -15.92 2.92 19.78
N ASN A 514 -15.66 2.77 18.47
CA ASN A 514 -16.36 1.81 17.62
C ASN A 514 -15.48 1.40 16.43
N ASP A 515 -15.19 0.14 16.29
CA ASP A 515 -14.36 -0.46 15.25
C ASP A 515 -15.15 -1.39 14.31
N GLN A 516 -16.46 -1.18 14.17
CA GLN A 516 -17.36 -1.98 13.33
C GLN A 516 -18.24 -1.11 12.41
N LEU A 517 -17.72 0.04 11.97
CA LEU A 517 -18.46 0.99 11.14
C LEU A 517 -18.13 0.91 9.65
N GLY A 518 -17.08 0.15 9.31
CA GLY A 518 -16.63 -0.06 7.94
C GLY A 518 -17.53 -1.02 7.16
N GLN A 519 -17.25 -1.13 5.89
CA GLN A 519 -17.94 -2.04 4.97
C GLN A 519 -17.04 -2.39 3.78
N TYR A 520 -17.34 -3.48 3.07
CA TYR A 520 -16.73 -3.69 1.77
C TYR A 520 -17.03 -2.50 0.86
N THR A 521 -15.99 -1.95 0.24
CA THR A 521 -16.06 -0.73 -0.59
C THR A 521 -15.78 -1.09 -2.03
N GLU A 522 -16.83 -1.05 -2.85
CA GLU A 522 -16.78 -1.39 -4.26
C GLU A 522 -16.39 -0.19 -5.11
N ARG A 523 -15.64 -0.44 -6.17
CA ARG A 523 -15.50 0.52 -7.25
C ARG A 523 -16.86 0.72 -7.95
N LYS A 524 -17.35 1.94 -8.00
CA LYS A 524 -18.62 2.30 -8.65
C LYS A 524 -18.44 3.32 -9.76
N GLY A 525 -17.33 4.05 -9.76
CA GLY A 525 -16.99 5.08 -10.72
C GLY A 525 -15.88 4.65 -11.68
N SER A 526 -15.57 5.52 -12.64
CA SER A 526 -14.38 5.39 -13.47
C SER A 526 -13.13 5.73 -12.67
N THR A 527 -12.05 5.00 -12.89
CA THR A 527 -10.72 5.31 -12.37
C THR A 527 -9.93 6.25 -13.29
N HIS A 528 -10.50 6.64 -14.43
CA HIS A 528 -9.90 7.51 -15.43
C HIS A 528 -10.13 9.00 -15.18
N GLY A 529 -9.29 9.82 -15.77
CA GLY A 529 -9.46 11.28 -15.82
C GLY A 529 -8.73 12.05 -14.73
N PHE A 530 -7.43 11.75 -14.51
CA PHE A 530 -6.52 12.51 -13.65
C PHE A 530 -5.61 13.46 -14.44
#